data_c914393833d5bddafca01ac4f1f434e4
#
_entry.id   c914393833d5bddafca01ac4f1f434e4
#
_cell.length_a   1.000
_cell.length_b   1.000
_cell.length_c   1.000
_cell.angle_alpha   90.00
_cell.angle_beta   90.00
_cell.angle_gamma   90.00
#
_symmetry.space_group_name_H-M   'P 1'
#
loop_
_entity.id
_entity.type
_entity.pdbx_description
1 polymer ?
#
loop_
_entity_poly.entity_id
_entity_poly.type
_entity_poly.pdbx_seq_one_letter_code
_entity_poly.pdbx_strand_id
1 'polypeptide(L)'
;MTDSLRRRTALQAGGGAALLSWLPSLRAQPQSAAERPGWPAWEAFKAQFINEDGRVISDDAGGGQTYSEGQAYALFFALVANDRAAFDKLLRWTENNLCDGDITARLPAWLWGKRPDGSWGVIDSNAASDADLWIAYALGEAGRLWNVRSYRAFSALVAARILREETAQLPGLGLTLLPAPQGFAQGDGRWRLNPSYMPMHLMHWLAAVDPQPEWKQLVDSSLKVIQGASPKGFTPDWTVYDTKQGFLVDEKDKEKGQGSYNAIRVYLWAGTLHASAPGRKALLETLQPMARFVREQGYPPESIDILTAQASGPAPSGFSAAVLPFLRAVGDDRALQSQRMRLEARPLRPTAYYEQVLGLFGLGAMEGHYRFTANGQLTVRWKP
;
A
#
# COMPACT_ATOMS: atom_id res chain seq x y z
N MET A 1 40.84 -81.12 -18.94
CA MET A 1 41.10 -81.44 -20.41
C MET A 1 41.46 -80.08 -20.99
N THR A 2 42.73 -79.91 -21.08
CA THR A 2 43.63 -79.79 -22.23
C THR A 2 43.54 -78.40 -22.87
N ASP A 3 44.48 -77.58 -22.61
CA ASP A 3 45.80 -77.45 -23.31
C ASP A 3 45.65 -76.60 -24.58
N SER A 4 46.43 -75.68 -25.00
CA SER A 4 47.86 -75.39 -24.84
C SER A 4 48.14 -74.13 -25.69
N LEU A 5 48.93 -73.22 -25.18
CA LEU A 5 50.36 -72.98 -25.61
C LEU A 5 50.62 -72.28 -26.97
N ARG A 6 51.34 -71.17 -26.84
CA ARG A 6 52.54 -70.71 -27.59
C ARG A 6 52.31 -69.78 -28.79
N ARG A 7 53.07 -68.81 -29.13
CA ARG A 7 54.44 -68.28 -28.74
C ARG A 7 54.55 -66.89 -29.41
N ARG A 8 55.23 -66.03 -28.74
CA ARG A 8 56.28 -65.04 -29.13
C ARG A 8 56.40 -64.62 -30.60
N THR A 9 56.49 -63.31 -30.81
CA THR A 9 57.78 -62.68 -31.23
C THR A 9 57.68 -61.15 -31.05
N ALA A 10 58.79 -60.61 -30.54
CA ALA A 10 59.07 -59.19 -30.39
C ALA A 10 59.55 -58.57 -31.69
N LEU A 11 59.31 -57.29 -31.89
CA LEU A 11 60.29 -56.39 -32.52
C LEU A 11 60.06 -54.96 -32.13
N GLN A 12 61.15 -54.29 -31.86
CA GLN A 12 61.32 -52.93 -31.31
C GLN A 12 61.04 -51.83 -32.33
N ALA A 13 60.83 -50.68 -31.77
CA ALA A 13 61.46 -49.38 -31.99
C ALA A 13 60.53 -48.27 -32.47
N GLY A 14 60.58 -47.14 -31.80
CA GLY A 14 60.16 -45.84 -32.32
C GLY A 14 59.54 -44.90 -31.25
N GLY A 15 60.43 -44.14 -30.61
CA GLY A 15 59.98 -43.14 -29.59
C GLY A 15 59.20 -41.97 -30.19
N GLY A 16 58.27 -41.54 -29.47
CA GLY A 16 57.54 -40.27 -29.69
C GLY A 16 56.93 -39.80 -28.35
N ALA A 17 57.68 -38.96 -27.66
CA ALA A 17 57.21 -38.34 -26.43
C ALA A 17 56.09 -37.36 -26.75
N ALA A 18 54.84 -37.73 -26.50
CA ALA A 18 53.72 -36.80 -26.51
C ALA A 18 53.59 -36.14 -25.12
N LEU A 19 53.99 -34.87 -25.01
CA LEU A 19 53.74 -33.99 -23.90
C LEU A 19 52.23 -33.71 -23.84
N LEU A 20 51.52 -34.42 -22.99
CA LEU A 20 50.17 -34.07 -22.59
C LEU A 20 50.21 -32.81 -21.70
N SER A 21 49.96 -31.64 -22.32
CA SER A 21 49.72 -30.39 -21.63
C SER A 21 48.41 -30.50 -20.82
N TRP A 22 48.56 -30.55 -19.51
CA TRP A 22 47.43 -30.35 -18.58
C TRP A 22 47.01 -28.88 -18.65
N LEU A 23 45.94 -28.56 -19.36
CA LEU A 23 45.20 -27.31 -19.22
C LEU A 23 44.31 -27.43 -18.00
N PRO A 24 44.46 -26.56 -16.98
CA PRO A 24 43.49 -26.50 -15.90
C PRO A 24 42.16 -26.05 -16.48
N SER A 25 41.12 -26.87 -16.31
CA SER A 25 39.75 -26.52 -16.59
C SER A 25 39.41 -25.29 -15.73
N LEU A 26 39.33 -24.12 -16.33
CA LEU A 26 38.69 -22.92 -15.74
C LEU A 26 37.24 -23.31 -15.48
N ARG A 27 36.96 -23.78 -14.26
CA ARG A 27 35.57 -23.79 -13.75
C ARG A 27 35.11 -22.34 -13.75
N ALA A 28 34.17 -22.03 -14.62
CA ALA A 28 33.41 -20.78 -14.55
C ALA A 28 32.84 -20.73 -13.12
N GLN A 29 33.32 -19.81 -12.32
CA GLN A 29 32.65 -19.45 -11.08
C GLN A 29 31.23 -19.00 -11.45
N PRO A 30 30.19 -19.49 -10.75
CA PRO A 30 28.87 -18.93 -10.95
C PRO A 30 28.99 -17.42 -10.70
N GLN A 31 28.70 -16.62 -11.71
CA GLN A 31 28.55 -15.19 -11.55
C GLN A 31 27.54 -14.99 -10.39
N SER A 32 28.01 -14.35 -9.31
CA SER A 32 27.14 -13.91 -8.23
C SER A 32 25.99 -13.17 -8.89
N ALA A 33 24.75 -13.62 -8.63
CA ALA A 33 23.58 -12.88 -9.06
C ALA A 33 23.81 -11.44 -8.60
N ALA A 34 23.91 -10.50 -9.57
CA ALA A 34 24.08 -9.09 -9.26
C ALA A 34 23.01 -8.74 -8.23
N GLU A 35 23.42 -8.34 -7.05
CA GLU A 35 22.51 -7.87 -6.00
C GLU A 35 21.64 -6.81 -6.64
N ARG A 36 20.36 -7.13 -6.83
CA ARG A 36 19.41 -6.14 -7.35
C ARG A 36 19.40 -4.99 -6.37
N PRO A 37 19.53 -3.74 -6.83
CA PRO A 37 19.61 -2.62 -5.93
C PRO A 37 18.41 -2.67 -4.98
N GLY A 38 18.68 -2.72 -3.69
CA GLY A 38 17.66 -2.65 -2.65
C GLY A 38 16.80 -1.39 -2.79
N TRP A 39 15.80 -1.25 -1.97
CA TRP A 39 15.01 -0.02 -1.90
C TRP A 39 15.51 0.86 -0.73
N PRO A 40 16.46 1.81 -0.96
CA PRO A 40 17.10 2.58 0.11
C PRO A 40 16.10 3.34 1.00
N ALA A 41 15.00 3.85 0.40
CA ALA A 41 13.96 4.54 1.16
C ALA A 41 13.24 3.59 2.14
N TRP A 42 13.02 2.33 1.78
CA TRP A 42 12.50 1.31 2.69
C TRP A 42 13.48 1.03 3.84
N GLU A 43 14.76 0.88 3.54
CA GLU A 43 15.77 0.63 4.59
C GLU A 43 15.85 1.78 5.59
N ALA A 44 15.79 3.03 5.11
CA ALA A 44 15.75 4.22 5.95
C ALA A 44 14.47 4.27 6.80
N PHE A 45 13.31 3.99 6.21
CA PHE A 45 12.03 3.92 6.93
C PHE A 45 12.06 2.84 8.01
N LYS A 46 12.53 1.65 7.66
CA LYS A 46 12.66 0.53 8.60
C LYS A 46 13.54 0.87 9.80
N ALA A 47 14.70 1.46 9.53
CA ALA A 47 15.64 1.86 10.59
C ALA A 47 15.08 2.94 11.53
N GLN A 48 14.23 3.84 11.00
CA GLN A 48 13.71 4.98 11.77
C GLN A 48 12.44 4.64 12.54
N PHE A 49 11.52 3.83 11.96
CA PHE A 49 10.17 3.69 12.47
C PHE A 49 9.78 2.27 12.88
N ILE A 50 10.61 1.25 12.61
CA ILE A 50 10.28 -0.14 12.96
C ILE A 50 11.26 -0.62 14.02
N ASN A 51 10.73 -1.04 15.18
CA ASN A 51 11.57 -1.60 16.23
C ASN A 51 11.97 -3.06 15.93
N GLU A 52 12.80 -3.63 16.78
CA GLU A 52 13.33 -5.00 16.62
C GLU A 52 12.24 -6.08 16.58
N ASP A 53 11.11 -5.85 17.25
CA ASP A 53 9.98 -6.79 17.30
C ASP A 53 9.05 -6.68 16.08
N GLY A 54 9.21 -5.68 15.22
CA GLY A 54 8.36 -5.43 14.07
C GLY A 54 7.19 -4.47 14.33
N ARG A 55 7.28 -3.69 15.40
CA ARG A 55 6.30 -2.64 15.70
C ARG A 55 6.65 -1.37 14.92
N VAL A 56 5.68 -0.83 14.19
CA VAL A 56 5.78 0.50 13.56
C VAL A 56 5.41 1.57 14.58
N ILE A 57 6.30 2.53 14.79
CA ILE A 57 6.12 3.62 15.76
C ILE A 57 5.88 4.90 14.99
N SER A 58 4.71 5.51 15.18
CA SER A 58 4.41 6.87 14.71
C SER A 58 4.57 7.83 15.87
N ASP A 59 5.52 8.76 15.74
CA ASP A 59 5.77 9.82 16.73
C ASP A 59 5.07 11.14 16.39
N ASP A 60 4.32 11.20 15.27
CA ASP A 60 3.66 12.43 14.83
C ASP A 60 2.70 12.98 15.91
N ALA A 61 2.18 12.11 16.80
CA ALA A 61 1.35 12.47 17.94
C ALA A 61 2.13 12.59 19.27
N GLY A 62 3.45 12.39 19.27
CA GLY A 62 4.31 12.56 20.46
C GLY A 62 4.16 11.50 21.54
N GLY A 63 3.54 10.34 21.27
CA GLY A 63 3.25 9.31 22.27
C GLY A 63 3.82 7.92 21.96
N GLY A 64 4.60 7.77 20.89
CA GLY A 64 5.08 6.45 20.47
C GLY A 64 3.94 5.48 20.14
N GLN A 65 2.86 5.96 19.55
CA GLN A 65 1.70 5.14 19.20
C GLN A 65 1.94 4.26 17.98
N THR A 66 1.14 3.23 17.84
CA THR A 66 1.08 2.37 16.66
C THR A 66 -0.35 2.34 16.14
N TYR A 67 -0.50 2.65 14.87
CA TYR A 67 -1.76 2.54 14.15
C TYR A 67 -1.74 1.30 13.27
N SER A 68 -2.87 0.63 13.11
CA SER A 68 -3.00 -0.52 12.22
C SER A 68 -2.63 -0.18 10.77
N GLU A 69 -2.93 1.06 10.31
CA GLU A 69 -2.49 1.55 9.01
C GLU A 69 -0.96 1.53 8.87
N GLY A 70 -0.23 1.87 9.95
CA GLY A 70 1.23 1.83 9.95
C GLY A 70 1.77 0.42 9.72
N GLN A 71 1.21 -0.55 10.42
CA GLN A 71 1.55 -1.97 10.24
C GLN A 71 1.18 -2.45 8.83
N ALA A 72 0.00 -2.09 8.33
CA ALA A 72 -0.51 -2.46 7.03
C ALA A 72 0.36 -1.93 5.88
N TYR A 73 0.73 -0.65 5.93
CA TYR A 73 1.59 -0.02 4.93
C TYR A 73 3.01 -0.60 4.97
N ALA A 74 3.56 -0.84 6.18
CA ALA A 74 4.88 -1.45 6.32
C ALA A 74 4.92 -2.88 5.78
N LEU A 75 3.87 -3.69 5.95
CA LEU A 75 3.72 -5.00 5.31
C LEU A 75 3.78 -4.88 3.78
N PHE A 76 3.06 -3.93 3.20
CA PHE A 76 3.10 -3.69 1.76
C PHE A 76 4.51 -3.27 1.29
N PHE A 77 5.18 -2.36 1.98
CA PHE A 77 6.53 -1.91 1.62
C PHE A 77 7.57 -3.03 1.77
N ALA A 78 7.49 -3.84 2.81
CA ALA A 78 8.33 -5.03 2.99
C ALA A 78 8.16 -6.02 1.82
N LEU A 79 6.91 -6.24 1.37
CA LEU A 79 6.63 -7.06 0.18
C LEU A 79 7.23 -6.45 -1.08
N VAL A 80 7.05 -5.15 -1.32
CA VAL A 80 7.62 -4.43 -2.48
C VAL A 80 9.16 -4.51 -2.49
N ALA A 81 9.78 -4.43 -1.31
CA ALA A 81 11.23 -4.53 -1.14
C ALA A 81 11.78 -5.97 -1.22
N ASN A 82 10.91 -7.00 -1.28
CA ASN A 82 11.27 -8.41 -1.11
C ASN A 82 11.92 -8.72 0.26
N ASP A 83 11.57 -7.95 1.28
CA ASP A 83 12.06 -8.10 2.66
C ASP A 83 11.11 -9.00 3.46
N ARG A 84 11.22 -10.31 3.19
CA ARG A 84 10.37 -11.29 3.86
C ARG A 84 10.59 -11.34 5.37
N ALA A 85 11.83 -11.12 5.83
CA ALA A 85 12.14 -11.14 7.25
C ALA A 85 11.44 -10.01 8.01
N ALA A 86 11.42 -8.79 7.44
CA ALA A 86 10.64 -7.68 8.00
C ALA A 86 9.14 -7.95 7.93
N PHE A 87 8.64 -8.49 6.81
CA PHE A 87 7.23 -8.85 6.65
C PHE A 87 6.75 -9.81 7.75
N ASP A 88 7.51 -10.90 8.00
CA ASP A 88 7.18 -11.89 9.02
C ASP A 88 7.18 -11.29 10.44
N LYS A 89 8.10 -10.37 10.73
CA LYS A 89 8.14 -9.66 12.02
C LYS A 89 6.95 -8.72 12.19
N LEU A 90 6.65 -7.91 11.18
CA LEU A 90 5.50 -7.00 11.16
C LEU A 90 4.18 -7.76 11.35
N LEU A 91 3.98 -8.84 10.60
CA LEU A 91 2.78 -9.67 10.70
C LEU A 91 2.62 -10.26 12.11
N ARG A 92 3.69 -10.85 12.66
CA ARG A 92 3.67 -11.43 14.01
C ARG A 92 3.36 -10.39 15.07
N TRP A 93 3.95 -9.20 14.95
CA TRP A 93 3.67 -8.12 15.89
C TRP A 93 2.21 -7.68 15.83
N THR A 94 1.68 -7.50 14.59
CA THR A 94 0.28 -7.14 14.35
C THR A 94 -0.66 -8.18 14.94
N GLU A 95 -0.42 -9.46 14.66
CA GLU A 95 -1.22 -10.57 15.17
C GLU A 95 -1.23 -10.61 16.71
N ASN A 96 -0.06 -10.54 17.32
CA ASN A 96 0.08 -10.65 18.78
C ASN A 96 -0.47 -9.44 19.54
N ASN A 97 -0.39 -8.23 18.99
CA ASN A 97 -0.68 -7.01 19.73
C ASN A 97 -1.99 -6.31 19.30
N LEU A 98 -2.42 -6.49 18.05
CA LEU A 98 -3.64 -5.88 17.55
C LEU A 98 -4.79 -6.88 17.36
N CYS A 99 -4.49 -8.20 17.30
CA CYS A 99 -5.48 -9.25 17.06
C CYS A 99 -5.59 -10.28 18.19
N ASP A 100 -5.05 -9.99 19.39
CA ASP A 100 -4.99 -10.94 20.52
C ASP A 100 -4.39 -12.31 20.15
N GLY A 101 -3.41 -12.33 19.26
CA GLY A 101 -2.67 -13.52 18.83
C GLY A 101 -3.29 -14.29 17.66
N ASP A 102 -4.43 -13.85 17.10
CA ASP A 102 -5.07 -14.52 15.97
C ASP A 102 -5.73 -13.55 15.01
N ILE A 103 -5.02 -13.23 13.92
CA ILE A 103 -5.52 -12.36 12.83
C ILE A 103 -6.71 -12.96 12.07
N THR A 104 -6.96 -14.25 12.21
CA THR A 104 -8.11 -14.92 11.60
C THR A 104 -9.38 -14.81 12.45
N ALA A 105 -9.22 -14.58 13.75
CA ALA A 105 -10.31 -14.48 14.69
C ALA A 105 -10.93 -13.09 14.81
N ARG A 106 -10.17 -12.03 14.51
CA ARG A 106 -10.62 -10.63 14.60
C ARG A 106 -9.84 -9.71 13.67
N LEU A 107 -10.45 -8.57 13.31
CA LEU A 107 -9.75 -7.49 12.65
C LEU A 107 -8.79 -6.79 13.63
N PRO A 108 -7.66 -6.24 13.16
CA PRO A 108 -6.70 -5.53 14.01
C PRO A 108 -7.31 -4.30 14.67
N ALA A 109 -7.06 -4.14 15.96
CA ALA A 109 -7.34 -2.89 16.66
C ALA A 109 -6.57 -1.72 16.02
N TRP A 110 -7.25 -0.58 15.78
CA TRP A 110 -6.62 0.52 15.03
C TRP A 110 -5.57 1.28 15.81
N LEU A 111 -5.67 1.31 17.18
CA LEU A 111 -4.77 2.11 18.02
C LEU A 111 -4.20 1.31 19.19
N TRP A 112 -2.87 1.28 19.23
CA TRP A 112 -2.08 0.70 20.31
C TRP A 112 -1.07 1.71 20.84
N GLY A 113 -0.82 1.70 22.17
CA GLY A 113 0.11 2.63 22.77
C GLY A 113 0.08 2.57 24.29
N LYS A 114 0.59 3.64 24.93
CA LYS A 114 0.57 3.79 26.38
C LYS A 114 -0.81 4.21 26.85
N ARG A 115 -1.43 3.37 27.68
CA ARG A 115 -2.74 3.61 28.29
C ARG A 115 -2.67 4.64 29.43
N PRO A 116 -3.80 5.18 29.91
CA PRO A 116 -3.84 6.12 31.03
C PRO A 116 -3.27 5.56 32.34
N ASP A 117 -3.33 4.25 32.56
CA ASP A 117 -2.75 3.57 33.71
C ASP A 117 -1.23 3.34 33.61
N GLY A 118 -0.61 3.79 32.52
CA GLY A 118 0.81 3.64 32.22
C GLY A 118 1.21 2.31 31.57
N SER A 119 0.30 1.35 31.45
CA SER A 119 0.53 0.08 30.73
C SER A 119 0.54 0.31 29.20
N TRP A 120 1.18 -0.62 28.49
CA TRP A 120 1.18 -0.64 27.02
C TRP A 120 0.18 -1.67 26.52
N GLY A 121 -0.61 -1.31 25.50
CA GLY A 121 -1.59 -2.20 24.90
C GLY A 121 -2.55 -1.48 23.96
N VAL A 122 -3.62 -2.17 23.55
CA VAL A 122 -4.68 -1.60 22.73
C VAL A 122 -5.38 -0.48 23.50
N ILE A 123 -5.41 0.72 22.91
CA ILE A 123 -6.10 1.91 23.45
C ILE A 123 -7.54 1.95 22.92
N ASP A 124 -7.73 1.65 21.64
CA ASP A 124 -9.05 1.54 21.02
C ASP A 124 -9.08 0.26 20.19
N SER A 125 -10.03 -0.60 20.50
CA SER A 125 -10.18 -1.93 19.89
C SER A 125 -11.02 -1.94 18.62
N ASN A 126 -11.56 -0.80 18.17
CA ASN A 126 -12.22 -0.72 16.88
C ASN A 126 -11.20 -1.03 15.78
N ALA A 127 -11.66 -1.44 14.61
CA ALA A 127 -10.76 -1.65 13.47
C ALA A 127 -10.70 -0.39 12.58
N ALA A 128 -9.86 -0.41 11.55
CA ALA A 128 -9.79 0.62 10.52
C ALA A 128 -9.77 -0.05 9.14
N SER A 129 -10.84 0.12 8.39
CA SER A 129 -11.09 -0.65 7.17
C SER A 129 -10.06 -0.41 6.06
N ASP A 130 -9.41 0.75 6.00
CA ASP A 130 -8.31 0.99 5.07
C ASP A 130 -7.08 0.15 5.44
N ALA A 131 -6.74 0.06 6.72
CA ALA A 131 -5.67 -0.81 7.20
C ALA A 131 -5.96 -2.28 6.91
N ASP A 132 -7.19 -2.72 7.18
CA ASP A 132 -7.60 -4.11 7.01
C ASP A 132 -7.59 -4.52 5.53
N LEU A 133 -8.01 -3.65 4.62
CA LEU A 133 -7.87 -3.84 3.17
C LEU A 133 -6.40 -3.98 2.76
N TRP A 134 -5.50 -3.12 3.28
CA TRP A 134 -4.07 -3.21 2.97
C TRP A 134 -3.42 -4.47 3.55
N ILE A 135 -3.83 -4.92 4.74
CA ILE A 135 -3.36 -6.19 5.35
C ILE A 135 -3.82 -7.37 4.49
N ALA A 136 -5.12 -7.43 4.15
CA ALA A 136 -5.65 -8.50 3.30
C ALA A 136 -4.91 -8.56 1.96
N TYR A 137 -4.69 -7.41 1.34
CA TYR A 137 -3.97 -7.28 0.09
C TYR A 137 -2.51 -7.72 0.20
N ALA A 138 -1.77 -7.18 1.18
CA ALA A 138 -0.36 -7.50 1.37
C ALA A 138 -0.15 -9.00 1.64
N LEU A 139 -1.00 -9.61 2.46
CA LEU A 139 -0.98 -11.06 2.73
C LEU A 139 -1.27 -11.89 1.47
N GLY A 140 -2.29 -11.52 0.71
CA GLY A 140 -2.66 -12.26 -0.50
C GLY A 140 -1.60 -12.18 -1.59
N GLU A 141 -1.04 -10.99 -1.84
CA GLU A 141 0.03 -10.79 -2.80
C GLU A 141 1.37 -11.39 -2.33
N ALA A 142 1.69 -11.33 -1.03
CA ALA A 142 2.83 -12.06 -0.47
C ALA A 142 2.66 -13.58 -0.63
N GLY A 143 1.45 -14.08 -0.39
CA GLY A 143 1.10 -15.48 -0.62
C GLY A 143 1.26 -15.90 -2.08
N ARG A 144 0.98 -15.02 -3.02
CA ARG A 144 1.16 -15.24 -4.47
C ARG A 144 2.63 -15.15 -4.88
N LEU A 145 3.30 -14.07 -4.48
CA LEU A 145 4.65 -13.74 -4.95
C LEU A 145 5.71 -14.66 -4.31
N TRP A 146 5.57 -14.97 -3.03
CA TRP A 146 6.49 -15.87 -2.30
C TRP A 146 6.00 -17.32 -2.24
N ASN A 147 4.83 -17.63 -2.83
CA ASN A 147 4.21 -18.96 -2.84
C ASN A 147 3.94 -19.52 -1.42
N VAL A 148 3.39 -18.70 -0.51
CA VAL A 148 3.09 -19.06 0.87
C VAL A 148 1.58 -19.27 1.04
N ARG A 149 1.16 -20.52 1.30
CA ARG A 149 -0.27 -20.87 1.40
C ARG A 149 -0.96 -20.22 2.60
N SER A 150 -0.29 -20.14 3.74
CA SER A 150 -0.85 -19.54 4.96
C SER A 150 -1.19 -18.06 4.76
N TYR A 151 -0.35 -17.29 4.09
CA TYR A 151 -0.66 -15.89 3.80
C TYR A 151 -1.90 -15.73 2.93
N ARG A 152 -2.09 -16.59 1.92
CA ARG A 152 -3.32 -16.59 1.11
C ARG A 152 -4.56 -16.92 1.95
N ALA A 153 -4.45 -17.88 2.88
CA ALA A 153 -5.54 -18.23 3.77
C ALA A 153 -5.87 -17.09 4.74
N PHE A 154 -4.87 -16.45 5.34
CA PHE A 154 -5.06 -15.28 6.21
C PHE A 154 -5.72 -14.12 5.45
N SER A 155 -5.23 -13.82 4.24
CA SER A 155 -5.85 -12.81 3.37
C SER A 155 -7.34 -13.07 3.13
N ALA A 156 -7.72 -14.30 2.77
CA ALA A 156 -9.10 -14.65 2.53
C ALA A 156 -9.98 -14.51 3.79
N LEU A 157 -9.46 -14.88 4.96
CA LEU A 157 -10.19 -14.77 6.23
C LEU A 157 -10.37 -13.31 6.66
N VAL A 158 -9.33 -12.47 6.51
CA VAL A 158 -9.45 -11.03 6.78
C VAL A 158 -10.42 -10.38 5.80
N ALA A 159 -10.34 -10.70 4.50
CA ALA A 159 -11.27 -10.20 3.49
C ALA A 159 -12.74 -10.57 3.80
N ALA A 160 -13.00 -11.81 4.22
CA ALA A 160 -14.34 -12.24 4.62
C ALA A 160 -14.86 -11.47 5.86
N ARG A 161 -13.95 -11.09 6.79
CA ARG A 161 -14.33 -10.24 7.94
C ARG A 161 -14.64 -8.82 7.53
N ILE A 162 -13.85 -8.22 6.66
CA ILE A 162 -14.12 -6.87 6.12
C ILE A 162 -15.54 -6.82 5.55
N LEU A 163 -15.89 -7.78 4.67
CA LEU A 163 -17.25 -7.83 4.09
C LEU A 163 -18.35 -7.93 5.16
N ARG A 164 -18.12 -8.74 6.21
CA ARG A 164 -19.12 -8.98 7.25
C ARG A 164 -19.23 -7.86 8.27
N GLU A 165 -18.09 -7.25 8.64
CA GLU A 165 -17.99 -6.38 9.83
C GLU A 165 -17.88 -4.89 9.47
N GLU A 166 -17.37 -4.57 8.26
CA GLU A 166 -17.06 -3.21 7.85
C GLU A 166 -17.85 -2.74 6.62
N THR A 167 -18.92 -3.43 6.26
CA THR A 167 -19.78 -2.99 5.17
C THR A 167 -21.22 -2.85 5.61
N ALA A 168 -21.96 -1.97 4.93
CA ALA A 168 -23.40 -1.79 5.12
C ALA A 168 -24.09 -1.47 3.80
N GLN A 169 -25.38 -1.86 3.69
CA GLN A 169 -26.23 -1.45 2.58
C GLN A 169 -26.74 -0.02 2.85
N LEU A 170 -26.26 0.93 2.05
CA LEU A 170 -26.68 2.32 2.13
C LEU A 170 -27.69 2.61 0.99
N PRO A 171 -28.94 3.02 1.30
CA PRO A 171 -29.90 3.37 0.26
C PRO A 171 -29.34 4.43 -0.69
N GLY A 172 -29.40 4.16 -2.01
CA GLY A 172 -28.85 5.03 -3.05
C GLY A 172 -27.36 4.77 -3.42
N LEU A 173 -26.54 4.30 -2.50
CA LEU A 173 -25.15 3.94 -2.77
C LEU A 173 -24.95 2.44 -3.05
N GLY A 174 -25.75 1.59 -2.39
CA GLY A 174 -25.57 0.14 -2.38
C GLY A 174 -24.65 -0.30 -1.24
N LEU A 175 -24.05 -1.49 -1.36
CA LEU A 175 -23.09 -1.99 -0.39
C LEU A 175 -21.88 -1.05 -0.35
N THR A 176 -21.58 -0.50 0.81
CA THR A 176 -20.56 0.54 1.01
C THR A 176 -19.67 0.17 2.16
N LEU A 177 -18.35 0.41 1.99
CA LEU A 177 -17.36 0.25 3.05
C LEU A 177 -17.56 1.33 4.10
N LEU A 178 -17.63 0.92 5.36
CA LEU A 178 -17.61 1.80 6.52
C LEU A 178 -16.17 1.96 7.01
N PRO A 179 -15.82 3.08 7.64
CA PRO A 179 -14.47 3.28 8.17
C PRO A 179 -14.06 2.28 9.26
N ALA A 180 -15.04 1.72 9.98
CA ALA A 180 -14.83 0.69 11.01
C ALA A 180 -16.15 -0.01 11.35
N PRO A 181 -16.13 -1.13 12.10
CA PRO A 181 -17.32 -1.84 12.52
C PRO A 181 -18.27 -1.02 13.40
N GLN A 182 -17.74 -0.08 14.20
CA GLN A 182 -18.53 0.66 15.18
C GLN A 182 -18.39 2.18 15.01
N GLY A 183 -19.48 2.93 15.33
CA GLY A 183 -19.45 4.39 15.45
C GLY A 183 -19.72 5.17 14.17
N PHE A 184 -19.82 4.53 13.00
CA PHE A 184 -19.96 5.21 11.70
C PHE A 184 -21.37 5.19 11.13
N ALA A 185 -22.23 4.25 11.54
CA ALA A 185 -23.67 4.35 11.36
C ALA A 185 -24.24 5.31 12.44
N GLN A 186 -24.73 6.49 12.03
CA GLN A 186 -25.15 7.55 12.95
C GLN A 186 -26.65 7.49 13.29
N GLY A 187 -27.39 6.54 12.71
CA GLY A 187 -28.85 6.48 12.80
C GLY A 187 -29.53 7.39 11.79
N ASP A 188 -30.87 7.35 11.74
CA ASP A 188 -31.73 8.21 10.90
C ASP A 188 -31.34 8.28 9.42
N GLY A 189 -30.77 7.21 8.88
CA GLY A 189 -30.33 7.14 7.49
C GLY A 189 -29.05 7.92 7.20
N ARG A 190 -28.17 8.06 8.20
CA ARG A 190 -26.89 8.76 8.10
C ARG A 190 -25.70 7.88 8.40
N TRP A 191 -24.63 8.03 7.62
CA TRP A 191 -23.35 7.35 7.81
C TRP A 191 -22.18 8.32 7.65
N ARG A 192 -21.23 8.24 8.55
CA ARG A 192 -19.95 8.96 8.45
C ARG A 192 -18.98 8.11 7.61
N LEU A 193 -18.43 8.69 6.55
CA LEU A 193 -17.57 8.00 5.60
C LEU A 193 -16.25 8.75 5.43
N ASN A 194 -15.19 8.00 5.06
CA ASN A 194 -13.89 8.55 4.73
C ASN A 194 -13.51 8.14 3.30
N PRO A 195 -13.48 9.06 2.32
CA PRO A 195 -13.14 8.73 0.94
C PRO A 195 -11.73 8.14 0.77
N SER A 196 -10.78 8.46 1.65
CA SER A 196 -9.41 7.94 1.57
C SER A 196 -9.30 6.47 1.95
N TYR A 197 -10.30 5.93 2.65
CA TYR A 197 -10.40 4.51 3.03
C TYR A 197 -10.86 3.61 1.87
N MET A 198 -11.00 4.18 0.67
CA MET A 198 -11.52 3.48 -0.51
C MET A 198 -10.44 3.33 -1.61
N PRO A 199 -9.34 2.58 -1.35
CA PRO A 199 -8.31 2.33 -2.34
C PRO A 199 -8.82 1.35 -3.41
N MET A 200 -9.44 1.86 -4.49
CA MET A 200 -10.15 1.07 -5.50
C MET A 200 -9.28 -0.05 -6.11
N HIS A 201 -7.97 0.13 -6.21
CA HIS A 201 -7.07 -0.91 -6.73
C HIS A 201 -7.05 -2.17 -5.85
N LEU A 202 -7.17 -2.03 -4.52
CA LEU A 202 -7.28 -3.18 -3.61
C LEU A 202 -8.63 -3.88 -3.76
N MET A 203 -9.70 -3.12 -3.91
CA MET A 203 -11.04 -3.68 -4.12
C MET A 203 -11.14 -4.38 -5.49
N HIS A 204 -10.52 -3.85 -6.55
CA HIS A 204 -10.39 -4.53 -7.84
C HIS A 204 -9.65 -5.86 -7.71
N TRP A 205 -8.58 -5.90 -6.90
CA TRP A 205 -7.85 -7.12 -6.65
C TRP A 205 -8.70 -8.14 -5.89
N LEU A 206 -9.38 -7.73 -4.82
CA LEU A 206 -10.29 -8.59 -4.07
C LEU A 206 -11.40 -9.15 -4.96
N ALA A 207 -12.00 -8.30 -5.81
CA ALA A 207 -12.99 -8.73 -6.79
C ALA A 207 -12.46 -9.73 -7.85
N ALA A 208 -11.15 -9.81 -8.05
CA ALA A 208 -10.52 -10.74 -8.97
C ALA A 208 -10.11 -12.07 -8.31
N VAL A 209 -9.82 -12.07 -7.01
CA VAL A 209 -9.32 -13.26 -6.29
C VAL A 209 -10.35 -13.92 -5.38
N ASP A 210 -11.38 -13.19 -4.97
CA ASP A 210 -12.49 -13.65 -4.14
C ASP A 210 -13.78 -13.67 -5.00
N PRO A 211 -14.49 -14.80 -5.09
CA PRO A 211 -15.71 -14.92 -5.92
C PRO A 211 -16.91 -14.12 -5.39
N GLN A 212 -16.82 -13.50 -4.22
CA GLN A 212 -17.92 -12.75 -3.61
C GLN A 212 -18.27 -11.52 -4.45
N PRO A 213 -19.53 -11.38 -4.92
CA PRO A 213 -19.95 -10.27 -5.79
C PRO A 213 -19.93 -8.91 -5.07
N GLU A 214 -19.88 -8.91 -3.75
CA GLU A 214 -19.84 -7.75 -2.88
C GLU A 214 -18.64 -6.85 -3.20
N TRP A 215 -17.50 -7.43 -3.54
CA TRP A 215 -16.29 -6.64 -3.88
C TRP A 215 -16.49 -5.72 -5.08
N LYS A 216 -17.24 -6.17 -6.10
CA LYS A 216 -17.59 -5.31 -7.25
C LYS A 216 -18.54 -4.20 -6.86
N GLN A 217 -19.50 -4.47 -5.97
CA GLN A 217 -20.39 -3.44 -5.43
C GLN A 217 -19.60 -2.39 -4.63
N LEU A 218 -18.59 -2.81 -3.85
CA LEU A 218 -17.72 -1.89 -3.12
C LEU A 218 -16.88 -1.01 -4.04
N VAL A 219 -16.41 -1.52 -5.19
CA VAL A 219 -15.76 -0.68 -6.21
C VAL A 219 -16.71 0.41 -6.71
N ASP A 220 -17.94 0.05 -7.06
CA ASP A 220 -18.92 0.98 -7.60
C ASP A 220 -19.36 2.02 -6.58
N SER A 221 -19.62 1.61 -5.33
CA SER A 221 -19.99 2.53 -4.25
C SER A 221 -18.84 3.44 -3.84
N SER A 222 -17.60 2.95 -3.85
CA SER A 222 -16.41 3.76 -3.56
C SER A 222 -16.25 4.91 -4.55
N LEU A 223 -16.44 4.65 -5.85
CA LEU A 223 -16.42 5.69 -6.86
C LEU A 223 -17.52 6.73 -6.60
N LYS A 224 -18.75 6.31 -6.31
CA LYS A 224 -19.88 7.20 -5.98
C LYS A 224 -19.60 8.05 -4.73
N VAL A 225 -18.99 7.45 -3.70
CA VAL A 225 -18.63 8.18 -2.45
C VAL A 225 -17.59 9.24 -2.76
N ILE A 226 -16.50 8.90 -3.45
CA ILE A 226 -15.46 9.89 -3.77
C ILE A 226 -16.02 11.02 -4.64
N GLN A 227 -16.80 10.69 -5.66
CA GLN A 227 -17.40 11.70 -6.54
C GLN A 227 -18.42 12.58 -5.80
N GLY A 228 -19.33 11.97 -5.06
CA GLY A 228 -20.39 12.71 -4.35
C GLY A 228 -19.87 13.58 -3.22
N ALA A 229 -18.79 13.14 -2.55
CA ALA A 229 -18.15 13.92 -1.49
C ALA A 229 -17.25 15.05 -2.01
N SER A 230 -16.99 15.14 -3.34
CA SER A 230 -16.04 16.08 -3.95
C SER A 230 -16.73 17.10 -4.86
N PRO A 231 -17.62 17.97 -4.38
CA PRO A 231 -18.51 18.80 -5.22
C PRO A 231 -17.76 19.77 -6.15
N LYS A 232 -16.54 20.19 -5.77
CA LYS A 232 -15.64 21.01 -6.61
C LYS A 232 -14.39 20.29 -7.05
N GLY A 233 -14.35 18.93 -6.92
CA GLY A 233 -13.22 18.11 -7.23
C GLY A 233 -12.11 18.09 -6.18
N PHE A 234 -12.43 18.61 -4.99
CA PHE A 234 -11.60 18.49 -3.79
C PHE A 234 -12.31 17.56 -2.81
N THR A 235 -11.59 16.52 -2.39
CA THR A 235 -12.14 15.49 -1.50
C THR A 235 -11.97 15.88 -0.05
N PRO A 236 -12.99 15.73 0.82
CA PRO A 236 -12.83 15.97 2.26
C PRO A 236 -12.10 14.81 2.95
N ASP A 237 -11.58 15.08 4.15
CA ASP A 237 -11.11 14.03 5.04
C ASP A 237 -12.26 13.17 5.54
N TRP A 238 -13.39 13.80 5.89
CA TRP A 238 -14.61 13.13 6.33
C TRP A 238 -15.85 13.72 5.69
N THR A 239 -16.84 12.87 5.44
CA THR A 239 -18.16 13.28 4.93
C THR A 239 -19.26 12.49 5.63
N VAL A 240 -20.46 13.04 5.66
CA VAL A 240 -21.66 12.32 6.05
C VAL A 240 -22.51 12.05 4.82
N TYR A 241 -22.90 10.80 4.63
CA TYR A 241 -23.92 10.44 3.66
C TYR A 241 -25.29 10.38 4.35
N ASP A 242 -26.24 11.15 3.84
CA ASP A 242 -27.63 11.18 4.29
C ASP A 242 -28.53 10.67 3.15
N THR A 243 -29.41 9.71 3.43
CA THR A 243 -30.28 9.09 2.40
C THR A 243 -31.26 10.05 1.74
N LYS A 244 -31.55 11.20 2.36
CA LYS A 244 -32.49 12.20 1.85
C LYS A 244 -31.77 13.37 1.19
N GLN A 245 -30.58 13.74 1.69
CA GLN A 245 -29.86 14.95 1.27
C GLN A 245 -28.58 14.66 0.47
N GLY A 246 -28.13 13.40 0.40
CA GLY A 246 -26.87 13.03 -0.24
C GLY A 246 -25.65 13.29 0.64
N PHE A 247 -24.55 13.72 0.04
CA PHE A 247 -23.30 13.97 0.76
C PHE A 247 -23.31 15.35 1.43
N LEU A 248 -22.94 15.37 2.70
CA LEU A 248 -22.94 16.54 3.56
C LEU A 248 -21.56 16.72 4.19
N VAL A 249 -21.26 17.95 4.60
CA VAL A 249 -20.13 18.25 5.46
C VAL A 249 -20.31 17.53 6.81
N ASP A 250 -19.25 16.93 7.34
CA ASP A 250 -19.28 16.34 8.67
C ASP A 250 -19.16 17.45 9.73
N GLU A 251 -20.28 17.82 10.32
CA GLU A 251 -20.35 18.86 11.35
C GLU A 251 -19.66 18.46 12.67
N LYS A 252 -19.37 17.16 12.87
CA LYS A 252 -18.66 16.65 14.04
C LYS A 252 -17.15 16.63 13.84
N ASP A 253 -16.69 16.79 12.61
CA ASP A 253 -15.26 16.91 12.33
C ASP A 253 -14.73 18.26 12.81
N LYS A 254 -13.53 18.27 13.39
CA LYS A 254 -12.88 19.52 13.83
C LYS A 254 -12.59 20.44 12.64
N GLU A 255 -12.28 19.85 11.49
CA GLU A 255 -11.94 20.53 10.24
C GLU A 255 -13.07 20.37 9.23
N LYS A 256 -14.25 20.89 9.57
CA LYS A 256 -15.50 20.75 8.81
C LYS A 256 -15.33 20.99 7.31
N GLY A 257 -15.56 19.96 6.51
CA GLY A 257 -15.51 20.06 5.06
C GLY A 257 -14.10 20.33 4.49
N GLN A 258 -13.05 20.12 5.28
CA GLN A 258 -11.67 20.23 4.80
C GLN A 258 -11.18 18.91 4.22
N GLY A 259 -10.43 19.02 3.13
CA GLY A 259 -9.60 17.93 2.62
C GLY A 259 -8.14 18.21 2.97
N SER A 260 -7.49 17.31 3.72
CA SER A 260 -6.16 17.49 4.24
C SER A 260 -5.39 16.15 4.29
N TYR A 261 -4.99 15.71 5.48
CA TYR A 261 -4.12 14.54 5.67
C TYR A 261 -4.76 13.19 5.29
N ASN A 262 -6.08 13.06 5.37
CA ASN A 262 -6.75 11.88 4.82
C ASN A 262 -6.95 12.01 3.30
N ALA A 263 -7.49 13.13 2.86
CA ALA A 263 -7.87 13.37 1.46
C ALA A 263 -6.70 13.23 0.48
N ILE A 264 -5.47 13.56 0.90
CA ILE A 264 -4.28 13.44 0.04
C ILE A 264 -4.08 12.02 -0.49
N ARG A 265 -4.50 11.00 0.26
CA ARG A 265 -4.43 9.61 -0.16
C ARG A 265 -5.39 9.28 -1.30
N VAL A 266 -6.51 9.98 -1.42
CA VAL A 266 -7.44 9.78 -2.55
C VAL A 266 -6.75 10.08 -3.88
N TYR A 267 -5.99 11.18 -3.97
CA TYR A 267 -5.22 11.52 -5.16
C TYR A 267 -4.10 10.50 -5.42
N LEU A 268 -3.42 10.05 -4.36
CA LEU A 268 -2.41 9.00 -4.46
C LEU A 268 -3.00 7.71 -5.05
N TRP A 269 -4.12 7.24 -4.49
CA TRP A 269 -4.80 6.02 -4.96
C TRP A 269 -5.30 6.17 -6.40
N ALA A 270 -5.88 7.31 -6.75
CA ALA A 270 -6.32 7.59 -8.11
C ALA A 270 -5.16 7.54 -9.12
N GLY A 271 -4.01 8.09 -8.71
CA GLY A 271 -2.80 8.13 -9.53
C GLY A 271 -2.15 6.77 -9.75
N THR A 272 -2.28 5.85 -8.81
CA THR A 272 -1.70 4.50 -8.89
C THR A 272 -2.59 3.48 -9.59
N LEU A 273 -3.87 3.80 -9.85
CA LEU A 273 -4.74 2.94 -10.64
C LEU A 273 -4.18 2.71 -12.04
N HIS A 274 -4.25 1.46 -12.53
CA HIS A 274 -3.85 1.10 -13.89
C HIS A 274 -4.68 1.86 -14.93
N ALA A 275 -4.08 2.19 -16.08
CA ALA A 275 -4.72 3.01 -17.12
C ALA A 275 -6.08 2.46 -17.59
N SER A 276 -6.26 1.14 -17.63
CA SER A 276 -7.49 0.47 -18.01
C SER A 276 -8.33 -0.03 -16.83
N ALA A 277 -8.04 0.38 -15.58
CA ALA A 277 -8.86 0.01 -14.43
C ALA A 277 -10.27 0.62 -14.53
N PRO A 278 -11.33 -0.14 -14.27
CA PRO A 278 -12.68 0.39 -14.22
C PRO A 278 -12.81 1.57 -13.24
N GLY A 279 -13.57 2.59 -13.61
CA GLY A 279 -13.78 3.79 -12.78
C GLY A 279 -12.65 4.82 -12.80
N ARG A 280 -11.42 4.47 -13.23
CA ARG A 280 -10.26 5.38 -13.22
C ARG A 280 -10.51 6.68 -13.96
N LYS A 281 -11.07 6.63 -15.17
CA LYS A 281 -11.33 7.83 -15.98
C LYS A 281 -12.24 8.80 -15.24
N ALA A 282 -13.39 8.33 -14.76
CA ALA A 282 -14.35 9.14 -14.02
C ALA A 282 -13.75 9.73 -12.73
N LEU A 283 -12.93 8.93 -12.02
CA LEU A 283 -12.24 9.39 -10.81
C LEU A 283 -11.24 10.51 -11.12
N LEU A 284 -10.39 10.36 -12.14
CA LEU A 284 -9.43 11.38 -12.53
C LEU A 284 -10.09 12.67 -13.04
N GLU A 285 -11.20 12.56 -13.78
CA GLU A 285 -11.99 13.71 -14.22
C GLU A 285 -12.57 14.47 -13.03
N THR A 286 -13.12 13.75 -12.04
CA THR A 286 -13.64 14.37 -10.79
C THR A 286 -12.54 15.14 -10.05
N LEU A 287 -11.37 14.54 -9.90
CA LEU A 287 -10.28 15.07 -9.08
C LEU A 287 -9.37 16.08 -9.81
N GLN A 288 -9.57 16.31 -11.12
CA GLN A 288 -8.74 17.19 -11.93
C GLN A 288 -8.53 18.61 -11.35
N PRO A 289 -9.47 19.24 -10.62
CA PRO A 289 -9.26 20.53 -9.98
C PRO A 289 -8.01 20.59 -9.09
N MET A 290 -7.65 19.52 -8.39
CA MET A 290 -6.41 19.46 -7.62
C MET A 290 -5.16 19.61 -8.51
N ALA A 291 -5.13 18.97 -9.68
CA ALA A 291 -3.99 19.10 -10.59
C ALA A 291 -3.86 20.55 -11.10
N ARG A 292 -4.98 21.21 -11.43
CA ARG A 292 -4.97 22.64 -11.80
C ARG A 292 -4.47 23.51 -10.66
N PHE A 293 -4.94 23.28 -9.44
CA PHE A 293 -4.47 24.00 -8.26
C PHE A 293 -2.95 23.87 -8.08
N VAL A 294 -2.43 22.63 -8.12
CA VAL A 294 -0.98 22.38 -7.98
C VAL A 294 -0.19 23.06 -9.10
N ARG A 295 -0.70 23.06 -10.33
CA ARG A 295 -0.04 23.74 -11.47
C ARG A 295 0.02 25.25 -11.28
N GLU A 296 -1.03 25.86 -10.73
CA GLU A 296 -1.16 27.31 -10.54
C GLU A 296 -0.40 27.80 -9.31
N GLN A 297 -0.47 27.05 -8.20
CA GLN A 297 0.14 27.45 -6.94
C GLN A 297 1.59 26.94 -6.77
N GLY A 298 1.99 25.89 -7.50
CA GLY A 298 3.31 25.27 -7.37
C GLY A 298 3.44 24.30 -6.18
N TYR A 299 2.35 24.04 -5.44
CA TYR A 299 2.29 23.12 -4.29
C TYR A 299 0.88 22.57 -4.09
N PRO A 300 0.72 21.37 -3.51
CA PRO A 300 -0.56 20.93 -2.98
C PRO A 300 -0.90 21.69 -1.69
N PRO A 301 -2.17 22.03 -1.42
CA PRO A 301 -2.57 22.72 -0.21
C PRO A 301 -2.42 21.79 1.00
N GLU A 302 -2.09 22.33 2.17
CA GLU A 302 -2.12 21.55 3.42
C GLU A 302 -3.56 21.18 3.79
N SER A 303 -4.49 22.13 3.66
CA SER A 303 -5.92 21.85 3.69
C SER A 303 -6.66 22.69 2.65
N ILE A 304 -7.82 22.21 2.21
CA ILE A 304 -8.69 22.90 1.27
C ILE A 304 -10.15 22.65 1.63
N ASP A 305 -10.92 23.73 1.68
CA ASP A 305 -12.38 23.67 1.88
C ASP A 305 -13.06 23.17 0.60
N ILE A 306 -13.80 22.07 0.68
CA ILE A 306 -14.42 21.42 -0.48
C ILE A 306 -15.56 22.22 -1.12
N LEU A 307 -16.20 23.14 -0.36
CA LEU A 307 -17.32 23.94 -0.84
C LEU A 307 -16.87 25.25 -1.47
N THR A 308 -15.88 25.92 -0.87
CA THR A 308 -15.39 27.22 -1.33
C THR A 308 -14.16 27.12 -2.24
N ALA A 309 -13.39 26.03 -2.12
CA ALA A 309 -12.06 25.83 -2.69
C ALA A 309 -11.00 26.79 -2.08
N GLN A 310 -11.26 27.36 -0.93
CA GLN A 310 -10.25 28.10 -0.17
C GLN A 310 -9.21 27.13 0.40
N ALA A 311 -7.95 27.40 0.10
CA ALA A 311 -6.82 26.61 0.56
C ALA A 311 -6.03 27.32 1.65
N SER A 312 -5.55 26.57 2.64
CA SER A 312 -4.51 27.02 3.56
C SER A 312 -3.14 26.69 2.97
N GLY A 313 -2.17 27.50 3.13
CA GLY A 313 -0.75 27.36 2.81
C GLY A 313 -0.23 26.10 2.10
N PRO A 314 1.07 26.02 1.88
CA PRO A 314 1.68 24.86 1.23
C PRO A 314 1.79 23.67 2.19
N ALA A 315 1.37 22.50 1.73
CA ALA A 315 1.49 21.25 2.46
C ALA A 315 2.96 20.82 2.71
N PRO A 316 3.19 19.88 3.64
CA PRO A 316 4.46 19.19 3.79
C PRO A 316 4.90 18.47 2.51
N SER A 317 6.20 18.18 2.40
CA SER A 317 6.79 17.55 1.20
C SER A 317 6.19 16.19 0.86
N GLY A 318 5.71 15.44 1.86
CA GLY A 318 5.00 14.18 1.65
C GLY A 318 3.79 14.30 0.72
N PHE A 319 3.04 15.43 0.78
CA PHE A 319 1.91 15.66 -0.12
C PHE A 319 2.36 15.82 -1.57
N SER A 320 3.51 16.50 -1.80
CA SER A 320 4.11 16.57 -3.13
C SER A 320 4.45 15.18 -3.67
N ALA A 321 5.04 14.31 -2.84
CA ALA A 321 5.32 12.94 -3.22
C ALA A 321 4.03 12.15 -3.54
N ALA A 322 2.99 12.30 -2.72
CA ALA A 322 1.70 11.62 -2.91
C ALA A 322 0.99 12.00 -4.21
N VAL A 323 1.05 13.26 -4.63
CA VAL A 323 0.36 13.70 -5.86
C VAL A 323 1.13 13.38 -7.16
N LEU A 324 2.41 12.99 -7.11
CA LEU A 324 3.18 12.70 -8.34
C LEU A 324 2.51 11.65 -9.24
N PRO A 325 2.07 10.47 -8.73
CA PRO A 325 1.38 9.49 -9.56
C PRO A 325 0.08 10.04 -10.18
N PHE A 326 -0.66 10.85 -9.42
CA PHE A 326 -1.89 11.49 -9.88
C PHE A 326 -1.63 12.49 -11.00
N LEU A 327 -0.66 13.39 -10.84
CA LEU A 327 -0.29 14.38 -11.85
C LEU A 327 0.17 13.71 -13.16
N ARG A 328 0.94 12.64 -13.06
CA ARG A 328 1.28 11.78 -14.20
C ARG A 328 0.04 11.16 -14.83
N ALA A 329 -0.90 10.67 -14.02
CA ALA A 329 -2.10 9.99 -14.48
C ALA A 329 -3.08 10.91 -15.25
N VAL A 330 -3.16 12.18 -14.86
CA VAL A 330 -3.97 13.21 -15.56
C VAL A 330 -3.22 13.89 -16.72
N GLY A 331 -1.92 13.60 -16.91
CA GLY A 331 -1.09 14.17 -17.96
C GLY A 331 -0.69 15.63 -17.74
N ASP A 332 -0.60 16.10 -16.50
CA ASP A 332 -0.16 17.48 -16.18
C ASP A 332 1.36 17.51 -15.92
N ASP A 333 2.13 17.47 -16.99
CA ASP A 333 3.60 17.43 -16.93
C ASP A 333 4.20 18.66 -16.25
N ARG A 334 3.56 19.84 -16.39
CA ARG A 334 4.04 21.07 -15.74
C ARG A 334 3.90 20.97 -14.22
N ALA A 335 2.74 20.56 -13.73
CA ALA A 335 2.53 20.33 -12.30
C ALA A 335 3.44 19.22 -11.78
N LEU A 336 3.57 18.12 -12.52
CA LEU A 336 4.46 17.01 -12.18
C LEU A 336 5.91 17.47 -11.99
N GLN A 337 6.45 18.21 -12.96
CA GLN A 337 7.83 18.72 -12.88
C GLN A 337 8.00 19.72 -11.74
N SER A 338 7.03 20.58 -11.49
CA SER A 338 7.02 21.50 -10.35
C SER A 338 7.13 20.78 -9.02
N GLN A 339 6.37 19.67 -8.83
CA GLN A 339 6.46 18.89 -7.59
C GLN A 339 7.79 18.13 -7.44
N ARG A 340 8.39 17.67 -8.52
CA ARG A 340 9.75 17.09 -8.47
C ARG A 340 10.78 18.10 -8.00
N MET A 341 10.80 19.30 -8.60
CA MET A 341 11.70 20.38 -8.17
C MET A 341 11.45 20.79 -6.72
N ARG A 342 10.17 20.78 -6.28
CA ARG A 342 9.84 21.07 -4.88
C ARG A 342 10.41 20.03 -3.92
N LEU A 343 10.37 18.76 -4.27
CA LEU A 343 10.96 17.67 -3.46
C LEU A 343 12.49 17.73 -3.44
N GLU A 344 13.14 18.14 -4.52
CA GLU A 344 14.58 18.39 -4.56
C GLU A 344 14.96 19.56 -3.64
N ALA A 345 14.20 20.65 -3.68
CA ALA A 345 14.46 21.84 -2.84
C ALA A 345 14.04 21.65 -1.37
N ARG A 346 13.07 20.80 -1.10
CA ARG A 346 12.53 20.49 0.22
C ARG A 346 12.33 18.98 0.34
N PRO A 347 13.38 18.22 0.65
CA PRO A 347 13.29 16.77 0.83
C PRO A 347 12.33 16.39 1.95
N LEU A 348 11.85 15.14 1.91
CA LEU A 348 11.05 14.56 2.98
C LEU A 348 11.84 14.59 4.29
N ARG A 349 11.20 15.02 5.38
CA ARG A 349 11.83 15.03 6.69
C ARG A 349 12.04 13.58 7.19
N PRO A 350 13.28 13.17 7.52
CA PRO A 350 13.58 11.79 7.90
C PRO A 350 12.78 11.27 9.10
N THR A 351 12.42 12.16 10.03
CA THR A 351 11.70 11.84 11.27
C THR A 351 10.20 12.06 11.19
N ALA A 352 9.67 12.60 10.07
CA ALA A 352 8.24 12.79 9.89
C ALA A 352 7.61 11.51 9.31
N TYR A 353 7.04 10.68 10.17
CA TYR A 353 6.49 9.39 9.84
C TYR A 353 5.57 9.43 8.61
N TYR A 354 4.56 10.29 8.65
CA TYR A 354 3.55 10.33 7.58
C TYR A 354 4.12 10.83 6.24
N GLU A 355 5.09 11.78 6.25
CA GLU A 355 5.78 12.19 5.03
C GLU A 355 6.56 11.03 4.41
N GLN A 356 7.22 10.21 5.22
CA GLN A 356 7.97 9.04 4.74
C GLN A 356 7.04 7.97 4.16
N VAL A 357 5.88 7.73 4.78
CA VAL A 357 4.85 6.82 4.24
C VAL A 357 4.36 7.31 2.87
N LEU A 358 3.98 8.58 2.75
CA LEU A 358 3.55 9.17 1.47
C LEU A 358 4.66 9.13 0.42
N GLY A 359 5.92 9.32 0.84
CA GLY A 359 7.11 9.20 0.01
C GLY A 359 7.28 7.78 -0.54
N LEU A 360 7.22 6.77 0.31
CA LEU A 360 7.34 5.37 -0.10
C LEU A 360 6.25 4.98 -1.11
N PHE A 361 5.02 5.41 -0.90
CA PHE A 361 3.96 5.20 -1.89
C PHE A 361 4.19 5.99 -3.17
N GLY A 362 4.32 7.31 -3.09
CA GLY A 362 4.35 8.19 -4.26
C GLY A 362 5.63 8.02 -5.09
N LEU A 363 6.80 8.15 -4.48
CA LEU A 363 8.09 7.99 -5.16
C LEU A 363 8.31 6.53 -5.57
N GLY A 364 7.95 5.55 -4.72
CA GLY A 364 8.05 4.14 -5.04
C GLY A 364 7.29 3.76 -6.31
N ALA A 365 6.07 4.29 -6.51
CA ALA A 365 5.30 4.12 -7.74
C ALA A 365 5.96 4.83 -8.95
N MET A 366 6.50 6.04 -8.74
CA MET A 366 7.15 6.83 -9.79
C MET A 366 8.47 6.20 -10.25
N GLU A 367 9.23 5.63 -9.35
CA GLU A 367 10.50 4.94 -9.58
C GLU A 367 10.32 3.50 -10.08
N GLY A 368 9.07 3.01 -10.08
CA GLY A 368 8.73 1.68 -10.59
C GLY A 368 9.14 0.53 -9.66
N HIS A 369 9.23 0.77 -8.35
CA HIS A 369 9.39 -0.31 -7.38
C HIS A 369 8.18 -1.25 -7.41
N TYR A 370 7.00 -0.68 -7.64
CA TYR A 370 5.76 -1.41 -7.79
C TYR A 370 4.79 -0.76 -8.80
N ARG A 371 3.84 -1.53 -9.29
CA ARG A 371 2.68 -1.10 -10.09
C ARG A 371 1.52 -2.04 -9.81
N PHE A 372 0.30 -1.54 -10.08
CA PHE A 372 -0.90 -2.37 -10.08
C PHE A 372 -1.35 -2.66 -11.51
N THR A 373 -1.87 -3.86 -11.78
CA THR A 373 -2.53 -4.21 -13.04
C THR A 373 -3.97 -3.68 -13.06
N ALA A 374 -4.70 -3.87 -14.15
CA ALA A 374 -6.07 -3.41 -14.28
C ALA A 374 -7.02 -3.99 -13.23
N ASN A 375 -6.77 -5.21 -12.79
CA ASN A 375 -7.49 -5.88 -11.71
C ASN A 375 -6.78 -5.80 -10.35
N GLY A 376 -5.91 -4.82 -10.15
CA GLY A 376 -5.27 -4.54 -8.87
C GLY A 376 -4.12 -5.45 -8.48
N GLN A 377 -3.73 -6.46 -9.29
CA GLN A 377 -2.63 -7.35 -8.96
C GLN A 377 -1.30 -6.60 -8.91
N LEU A 378 -0.47 -6.90 -7.92
CA LEU A 378 0.83 -6.26 -7.72
C LEU A 378 1.88 -6.79 -8.70
N THR A 379 2.59 -5.89 -9.33
CA THR A 379 3.86 -6.16 -10.03
C THR A 379 4.98 -5.46 -9.30
N VAL A 380 6.09 -6.17 -9.07
CA VAL A 380 7.25 -5.70 -8.30
C VAL A 380 8.52 -5.86 -9.11
N ARG A 381 9.49 -4.98 -8.90
CA ARG A 381 10.75 -4.95 -9.66
C ARG A 381 11.56 -6.24 -9.54
N TRP A 382 11.50 -6.92 -8.41
CA TRP A 382 12.29 -8.14 -8.14
C TRP A 382 11.69 -9.42 -8.73
N LYS A 383 10.45 -9.36 -9.22
CA LYS A 383 9.78 -10.48 -9.89
C LYS A 383 9.12 -9.96 -11.16
N PRO A 384 9.85 -9.89 -12.29
CA PRO A 384 9.35 -9.44 -13.58
C PRO A 384 8.29 -10.36 -14.17
#